data_27f8aa2b3265c8b98e4404041b2acd6c
#
_entry.id   27f8aa2b3265c8b98e4404041b2acd6c
#
_cell.length_a   1.000
_cell.length_b   1.000
_cell.length_c   1.000
_cell.angle_alpha   90.00
_cell.angle_beta   90.00
_cell.angle_gamma   90.00
#
_symmetry.space_group_name_H-M   'P 1'
#
loop_
_entity.id
_entity.type
_entity.pdbx_description
1 polymer ?
#
loop_
_entity_poly.entity_id
_entity_poly.type
_entity_poly.pdbx_seq_one_letter_code
_entity_poly.pdbx_strand_id
1 'polypeptide(L)'
;MATSTRLPDRLKFADFFLDRLASGRCRAKVTLSWQDSDEWLGESEGLASQSGELRCAAEACVIALTKATKSELRFELLGVKAVRAFDANVVIVSLSLLDGSETQRLVGCFLTEDADPTKGAALAVLNATNRVLGNRFFMR
;
A
#
# COMPACT_ATOMS: atom_id res chain seq x y z
N MET A 1 2.59 -5.62 -35.64
CA MET A 1 2.59 -4.71 -34.71
C MET A 1 3.15 -5.14 -33.41
N ALA A 2 3.90 -4.35 -32.87
CA ALA A 2 4.73 -4.76 -31.74
C ALA A 2 4.13 -4.48 -30.37
N THR A 3 2.92 -4.87 -30.19
CA THR A 3 2.30 -4.60 -28.93
C THR A 3 2.67 -5.58 -27.84
N SER A 4 3.37 -6.63 -28.22
CA SER A 4 3.66 -7.70 -27.29
C SER A 4 4.58 -7.32 -26.16
N THR A 5 5.31 -6.20 -26.29
CA THR A 5 6.22 -5.80 -25.25
C THR A 5 5.57 -5.02 -24.11
N ARG A 6 4.30 -4.76 -24.25
CA ARG A 6 3.60 -3.99 -23.21
C ARG A 6 3.54 -4.78 -21.92
N LEU A 7 3.93 -4.15 -20.83
CA LEU A 7 3.86 -4.76 -19.52
C LEU A 7 2.41 -4.86 -19.08
N PRO A 8 2.07 -5.88 -18.26
CA PRO A 8 0.71 -5.96 -17.70
C PRO A 8 0.38 -4.71 -16.92
N ASP A 9 -0.86 -4.27 -17.02
CA ASP A 9 -1.31 -3.15 -16.23
C ASP A 9 -1.35 -3.53 -14.77
N ARG A 10 -1.08 -2.56 -13.92
CA ARG A 10 -1.08 -2.74 -12.47
C ARG A 10 -1.69 -1.52 -11.85
N LEU A 11 -2.18 -1.69 -10.62
CA LEU A 11 -2.51 -0.54 -9.81
C LEU A 11 -1.24 0.27 -9.60
N LYS A 12 -1.31 1.55 -9.84
CA LYS A 12 -0.18 2.44 -9.70
C LYS A 12 -0.35 3.34 -8.49
N PHE A 13 0.77 3.64 -7.85
CA PHE A 13 0.80 4.59 -6.76
C PHE A 13 0.78 5.99 -7.36
N ALA A 14 -0.34 6.68 -7.21
CA ALA A 14 -0.51 7.98 -7.85
C ALA A 14 -0.09 9.14 -6.96
N ASP A 15 -0.40 9.08 -5.66
CA ASP A 15 -0.09 10.18 -4.76
C ASP A 15 -0.07 9.70 -3.32
N PHE A 16 0.70 10.41 -2.49
CA PHE A 16 0.82 10.15 -1.07
C PHE A 16 0.93 11.46 -0.32
N PHE A 17 0.23 11.56 0.79
CA PHE A 17 0.25 12.75 1.62
C PHE A 17 0.16 12.35 3.08
N LEU A 18 1.02 12.93 3.91
CA LEU A 18 0.98 12.71 5.35
C LEU A 18 0.93 14.06 6.05
N ASP A 19 -0.13 14.27 6.83
CA ASP A 19 -0.30 15.45 7.66
C ASP A 19 -0.06 15.12 9.12
N ARG A 20 0.74 15.92 9.78
CA ARG A 20 0.90 15.84 11.23
C ARG A 20 0.00 16.91 11.84
N LEU A 21 -0.98 16.43 12.59
CA LEU A 21 -2.00 17.30 13.15
C LEU A 21 -1.56 17.83 14.52
N ALA A 22 -2.16 18.96 14.94
CA ALA A 22 -1.75 19.62 16.17
C ALA A 22 -1.99 18.79 17.43
N SER A 23 -2.87 17.82 17.37
CA SER A 23 -3.25 17.01 18.53
C SER A 23 -2.32 15.83 18.81
N GLY A 24 -1.16 15.75 18.14
CA GLY A 24 -0.27 14.59 18.25
C GLY A 24 -0.74 13.43 17.43
N ARG A 25 -1.59 13.67 16.47
CA ARG A 25 -2.10 12.66 15.56
C ARG A 25 -1.59 12.95 14.15
N CYS A 26 -1.72 11.97 13.28
CA CYS A 26 -1.36 12.14 11.88
C CYS A 26 -2.46 11.56 11.01
N ARG A 27 -2.51 12.03 9.77
CA ARG A 27 -3.45 11.54 8.77
C ARG A 27 -2.68 11.25 7.50
N ALA A 28 -2.86 10.05 6.96
CA ALA A 28 -2.24 9.65 5.71
C ALA A 28 -3.30 9.52 4.63
N LYS A 29 -2.93 9.92 3.41
CA LYS A 29 -3.79 9.76 2.23
C LYS A 29 -2.98 9.10 1.14
N VAL A 30 -3.56 8.06 0.54
CA VAL A 30 -2.94 7.33 -0.56
C VAL A 30 -3.92 7.30 -1.71
N THR A 31 -3.44 7.67 -2.89
CA THR A 31 -4.24 7.55 -4.11
C THR A 31 -3.62 6.49 -4.99
N LEU A 32 -4.43 5.54 -5.42
CA LEU A 32 -4.05 4.51 -6.37
C LEU A 32 -4.81 4.75 -7.67
N SER A 33 -4.19 4.40 -8.80
CA SER A 33 -4.83 4.59 -10.09
C SER A 33 -4.72 3.32 -10.92
N TRP A 34 -5.64 3.21 -11.87
CA TRP A 34 -5.68 2.10 -12.84
C TRP A 34 -5.84 2.69 -14.22
N GLN A 35 -4.86 2.43 -15.09
CA GLN A 35 -4.90 2.89 -16.48
C GLN A 35 -5.07 4.41 -16.64
N ASP A 36 -4.62 5.15 -15.61
CA ASP A 36 -4.64 6.62 -15.58
C ASP A 36 -6.03 7.23 -15.69
N SER A 37 -7.09 6.43 -15.55
CA SER A 37 -8.46 6.94 -15.62
C SER A 37 -9.23 6.74 -14.33
N ASP A 38 -9.02 5.63 -13.64
CA ASP A 38 -9.71 5.35 -12.38
C ASP A 38 -8.78 5.64 -11.22
N GLU A 39 -9.31 6.23 -10.16
CA GLU A 39 -8.53 6.53 -8.96
C GLU A 39 -9.32 6.17 -7.72
N TRP A 40 -8.60 5.74 -6.69
CA TRP A 40 -9.19 5.42 -5.40
C TRP A 40 -8.34 6.04 -4.30
N LEU A 41 -9.02 6.73 -3.40
CA LEU A 41 -8.37 7.42 -2.29
C LEU A 41 -8.62 6.65 -1.00
N GLY A 42 -7.55 6.37 -0.26
CA GLY A 42 -7.65 5.83 1.08
C GLY A 42 -7.09 6.82 2.09
N GLU A 43 -7.74 6.92 3.24
CA GLU A 43 -7.30 7.80 4.32
C GLU A 43 -7.28 7.03 5.62
N SER A 44 -6.32 7.35 6.47
CA SER A 44 -6.24 6.76 7.80
C SER A 44 -5.65 7.76 8.78
N GLU A 45 -6.06 7.70 10.04
CA GLU A 45 -5.51 8.52 11.10
C GLU A 45 -4.95 7.65 12.21
N GLY A 46 -3.96 8.18 12.90
CA GLY A 46 -3.36 7.48 14.01
C GLY A 46 -2.44 8.40 14.80
N LEU A 47 -1.59 7.81 15.62
CA LEU A 47 -0.66 8.60 16.44
C LEU A 47 0.50 9.08 15.58
N ALA A 48 0.96 10.30 15.83
CA ALA A 48 2.09 10.90 15.12
C ALA A 48 3.40 10.46 15.74
N SER A 49 3.57 9.16 15.92
CA SER A 49 4.83 8.55 16.30
C SER A 49 5.41 7.88 15.08
N GLN A 50 6.68 7.49 15.14
CA GLN A 50 7.29 6.83 13.98
C GLN A 50 6.53 5.59 13.56
N SER A 51 6.20 4.73 14.51
CA SER A 51 5.45 3.52 14.18
C SER A 51 4.01 3.83 13.79
N GLY A 52 3.40 4.85 14.42
CA GLY A 52 2.04 5.24 14.09
C GLY A 52 1.92 5.81 12.70
N GLU A 53 2.91 6.59 12.27
CA GLU A 53 2.90 7.17 10.93
C GLU A 53 3.08 6.10 9.86
N LEU A 54 3.96 5.12 10.11
CA LEU A 54 4.12 3.99 9.21
C LEU A 54 2.83 3.22 9.07
N ARG A 55 2.17 2.98 10.20
CA ARG A 55 0.91 2.24 10.19
C ARG A 55 -0.19 3.02 9.48
N CYS A 56 -0.26 4.33 9.69
CA CYS A 56 -1.25 5.17 8.98
C CYS A 56 -1.06 5.09 7.47
N ALA A 57 0.18 5.19 7.00
CA ALA A 57 0.46 5.14 5.58
C ALA A 57 0.06 3.78 4.99
N ALA A 58 0.40 2.71 5.69
CA ALA A 58 0.04 1.37 5.24
C ALA A 58 -1.46 1.15 5.24
N GLU A 59 -2.15 1.59 6.30
CA GLU A 59 -3.62 1.46 6.39
C GLU A 59 -4.30 2.25 5.29
N ALA A 60 -3.83 3.46 4.99
CA ALA A 60 -4.41 4.26 3.92
C ALA A 60 -4.33 3.52 2.59
N CYS A 61 -3.20 2.87 2.32
CA CYS A 61 -3.06 2.09 1.10
C CYS A 61 -4.01 0.89 1.09
N VAL A 62 -4.16 0.21 2.23
CA VAL A 62 -5.09 -0.92 2.35
C VAL A 62 -6.52 -0.47 2.05
N ILE A 63 -6.91 0.70 2.55
CA ILE A 63 -8.25 1.23 2.30
C ILE A 63 -8.44 1.53 0.82
N ALA A 64 -7.44 2.14 0.17
CA ALA A 64 -7.51 2.41 -1.26
C ALA A 64 -7.63 1.12 -2.06
N LEU A 65 -6.88 0.09 -1.68
CA LEU A 65 -6.95 -1.22 -2.33
C LEU A 65 -8.32 -1.86 -2.18
N THR A 66 -8.92 -1.75 -1.00
CA THR A 66 -10.25 -2.29 -0.77
C THR A 66 -11.27 -1.65 -1.70
N LYS A 67 -11.15 -0.33 -1.87
CA LYS A 67 -12.03 0.39 -2.80
C LYS A 67 -11.78 -0.06 -4.24
N ALA A 68 -10.51 -0.21 -4.62
CA ALA A 68 -10.16 -0.58 -5.98
C ALA A 68 -10.68 -1.97 -6.35
N THR A 69 -10.73 -2.88 -5.39
CA THR A 69 -11.23 -4.24 -5.62
C THR A 69 -12.72 -4.36 -5.37
N LYS A 70 -13.40 -3.23 -5.16
CA LYS A 70 -14.85 -3.17 -4.93
C LYS A 70 -15.26 -4.02 -3.74
N SER A 71 -14.39 -4.08 -2.74
CA SER A 71 -14.60 -4.82 -1.51
C SER A 71 -14.74 -6.33 -1.70
N GLU A 72 -14.33 -6.85 -2.86
CA GLU A 72 -14.36 -8.31 -3.09
C GLU A 72 -13.24 -9.02 -2.36
N LEU A 73 -12.13 -8.32 -2.15
CA LEU A 73 -11.00 -8.85 -1.40
C LEU A 73 -10.86 -8.03 -0.13
N ARG A 74 -10.56 -8.71 0.96
CA ARG A 74 -10.40 -8.05 2.25
C ARG A 74 -8.96 -8.20 2.69
N PHE A 75 -8.32 -7.07 2.91
CA PHE A 75 -6.94 -7.02 3.39
C PHE A 75 -6.93 -6.52 4.82
N GLU A 76 -6.16 -7.17 5.66
CA GLU A 76 -5.94 -6.72 7.02
C GLU A 76 -4.47 -6.48 7.23
N LEU A 77 -4.11 -5.30 7.72
CA LEU A 77 -2.72 -4.99 8.04
C LEU A 77 -2.37 -5.66 9.36
N LEU A 78 -1.44 -6.60 9.33
CA LEU A 78 -1.00 -7.31 10.52
C LEU A 78 0.18 -6.59 11.19
N GLY A 79 1.05 -5.98 10.40
CA GLY A 79 2.16 -5.25 10.96
C GLY A 79 2.92 -4.48 9.91
N VAL A 80 3.65 -3.47 10.37
CA VAL A 80 4.53 -2.69 9.51
C VAL A 80 5.76 -2.33 10.35
N LYS A 81 6.93 -2.38 9.72
CA LYS A 81 8.18 -2.14 10.42
C LYS A 81 9.20 -1.55 9.46
N ALA A 82 9.96 -0.58 9.93
CA ALA A 82 11.10 -0.05 9.20
C ALA A 82 12.36 -0.59 9.83
N VAL A 83 13.24 -1.16 9.02
CA VAL A 83 14.48 -1.76 9.47
C VAL A 83 15.63 -1.09 8.72
N ARG A 84 16.66 -0.68 9.44
CA ARG A 84 17.83 -0.09 8.82
C ARG A 84 18.73 -1.20 8.30
N ALA A 85 19.04 -1.17 7.01
CA ALA A 85 19.90 -2.16 6.39
C ALA A 85 20.54 -1.53 5.15
N PHE A 86 21.84 -1.83 4.93
CA PHE A 86 22.57 -1.37 3.75
C PHE A 86 22.50 0.16 3.58
N ASP A 87 22.60 0.90 4.69
CA ASP A 87 22.54 2.36 4.71
C ASP A 87 21.25 2.92 4.18
N ALA A 88 20.18 2.14 4.25
CA ALA A 88 18.85 2.56 3.81
C ALA A 88 17.82 2.02 4.78
N ASN A 89 16.57 2.45 4.63
CA ASN A 89 15.45 1.91 5.38
C ASN A 89 14.73 0.89 4.52
N VAL A 90 14.48 -0.29 5.08
CA VAL A 90 13.65 -1.30 4.44
C VAL A 90 12.34 -1.32 5.21
N VAL A 91 11.24 -0.94 4.57
CA VAL A 91 9.93 -1.00 5.18
C VAL A 91 9.31 -2.34 4.81
N ILE A 92 8.86 -3.08 5.83
CA ILE A 92 8.30 -4.41 5.66
C ILE A 92 6.88 -4.37 6.19
N VAL A 93 5.93 -4.89 5.40
CA VAL A 93 4.54 -5.01 5.83
C VAL A 93 4.12 -6.47 5.77
N SER A 94 3.25 -6.83 6.69
CA SER A 94 2.61 -8.14 6.72
C SER A 94 1.10 -7.91 6.65
N LEU A 95 0.46 -8.58 5.69
CA LEU A 95 -0.96 -8.45 5.46
C LEU A 95 -1.60 -9.83 5.48
N SER A 96 -2.87 -9.85 5.82
CA SER A 96 -3.72 -11.01 5.63
C SER A 96 -4.70 -10.70 4.52
N LEU A 97 -4.80 -11.58 3.54
CA LEU A 97 -5.79 -11.48 2.48
C LEU A 97 -6.84 -12.55 2.70
N LEU A 98 -8.08 -12.11 2.88
CA LEU A 98 -9.22 -13.02 2.97
C LEU A 98 -9.93 -13.01 1.64
N ASP A 99 -9.96 -14.18 1.01
CA ASP A 99 -10.57 -14.36 -0.31
C ASP A 99 -11.58 -15.49 -0.18
N GLY A 100 -12.85 -15.13 -0.02
CA GLY A 100 -13.86 -16.11 0.30
C GLY A 100 -13.63 -16.70 1.67
N SER A 101 -13.44 -18.00 1.73
CA SER A 101 -13.16 -18.68 3.01
C SER A 101 -11.67 -18.93 3.23
N GLU A 102 -10.84 -18.55 2.26
CA GLU A 102 -9.40 -18.80 2.36
C GLU A 102 -8.66 -17.57 2.84
N THR A 103 -7.65 -17.78 3.66
CA THR A 103 -6.81 -16.71 4.18
C THR A 103 -5.39 -16.95 3.70
N GLN A 104 -4.77 -15.90 3.18
CA GLN A 104 -3.40 -15.96 2.70
C GLN A 104 -2.59 -14.85 3.34
N ARG A 105 -1.37 -15.17 3.78
CA ARG A 105 -0.48 -14.15 4.31
C ARG A 105 0.37 -13.59 3.19
N LEU A 106 0.46 -12.27 3.14
CA LEU A 106 1.28 -11.57 2.16
C LEU A 106 2.32 -10.74 2.89
N VAL A 107 3.52 -10.71 2.35
CA VAL A 107 4.60 -9.86 2.87
C VAL A 107 5.14 -9.05 1.72
N GLY A 108 5.28 -7.75 1.94
CA GLY A 108 5.89 -6.86 0.97
C GLY A 108 6.92 -5.99 1.63
N CYS A 109 7.82 -5.45 0.82
CA CYS A 109 8.82 -4.54 1.34
C CYS A 109 9.15 -3.48 0.31
N PHE A 110 9.75 -2.40 0.81
CA PHE A 110 10.18 -1.31 -0.04
C PHE A 110 11.45 -0.70 0.55
N LEU A 111 12.48 -0.60 -0.28
CA LEU A 111 13.75 -0.01 0.11
C LEU A 111 13.69 1.48 -0.20
N THR A 112 13.97 2.32 0.81
CA THR A 112 14.00 3.75 0.60
C THR A 112 15.24 4.36 1.24
N GLU A 113 15.84 5.31 0.54
CA GLU A 113 16.96 6.08 1.08
C GLU A 113 16.49 7.38 1.71
N ASP A 114 15.18 7.67 1.62
CA ASP A 114 14.63 8.86 2.22
C ASP A 114 14.70 8.80 3.75
N ALA A 115 14.89 9.96 4.36
CA ALA A 115 14.91 10.03 5.81
C ALA A 115 13.55 9.68 6.41
N ASP A 116 12.48 9.96 5.67
CA ASP A 116 11.11 9.66 6.10
C ASP A 116 10.61 8.42 5.38
N PRO A 117 10.47 7.29 6.08
CA PRO A 117 10.07 6.04 5.43
C PRO A 117 8.56 5.85 5.28
N THR A 118 7.74 6.83 5.62
CA THR A 118 6.28 6.62 5.67
C THR A 118 5.70 6.28 4.31
N LYS A 119 6.12 6.98 3.26
CA LYS A 119 5.66 6.64 1.91
C LYS A 119 6.04 5.20 1.55
N GLY A 120 7.20 4.75 2.03
CA GLY A 120 7.64 3.38 1.80
C GLY A 120 6.69 2.35 2.38
N ALA A 121 5.99 2.67 3.47
CA ALA A 121 5.02 1.74 4.04
C ALA A 121 3.85 1.50 3.08
N ALA A 122 3.33 2.57 2.47
CA ALA A 122 2.28 2.44 1.47
C ALA A 122 2.77 1.67 0.25
N LEU A 123 3.98 1.96 -0.21
CA LEU A 123 4.55 1.26 -1.36
C LEU A 123 4.81 -0.22 -1.05
N ALA A 124 5.19 -0.54 0.18
CA ALA A 124 5.38 -1.93 0.59
C ALA A 124 4.05 -2.70 0.54
N VAL A 125 2.95 -2.06 0.96
CA VAL A 125 1.62 -2.68 0.85
C VAL A 125 1.31 -2.97 -0.61
N LEU A 126 1.52 -2.00 -1.49
CA LEU A 126 1.23 -2.18 -2.90
C LEU A 126 2.09 -3.31 -3.50
N ASN A 127 3.36 -3.37 -3.11
CA ASN A 127 4.24 -4.45 -3.57
C ASN A 127 3.75 -5.83 -3.10
N ALA A 128 3.26 -5.91 -1.85
CA ALA A 128 2.75 -7.16 -1.31
C ALA A 128 1.55 -7.66 -2.09
N THR A 129 0.72 -6.74 -2.58
CA THR A 129 -0.57 -7.11 -3.17
C THR A 129 -0.53 -7.20 -4.68
N ASN A 130 0.41 -6.53 -5.35
CA ASN A 130 0.44 -6.49 -6.81
C ASN A 130 0.54 -7.88 -7.44
N ARG A 131 1.28 -8.78 -6.84
CA ARG A 131 1.42 -10.13 -7.39
C ARG A 131 0.10 -10.88 -7.38
N VAL A 132 -0.71 -10.64 -6.36
CA VAL A 132 -2.01 -11.29 -6.23
C VAL A 132 -3.05 -10.60 -7.09
N LEU A 133 -3.07 -9.25 -7.05
CA LEU A 133 -4.07 -8.45 -7.72
C LEU A 133 -3.91 -8.42 -9.23
N GLY A 134 -2.67 -8.50 -9.72
CA GLY A 134 -2.41 -8.35 -11.13
C GLY A 134 -3.30 -9.24 -11.99
N ASN A 135 -3.24 -10.53 -11.74
CA ASN A 135 -4.02 -11.49 -12.55
C ASN A 135 -5.51 -11.30 -12.35
N ARG A 136 -5.94 -11.07 -11.12
CA ARG A 136 -7.36 -10.95 -10.84
C ARG A 136 -7.97 -9.71 -11.45
N PHE A 137 -7.22 -8.61 -11.44
CA PHE A 137 -7.70 -7.37 -12.02
C PHE A 137 -7.92 -7.50 -13.52
N PHE A 138 -7.04 -8.24 -14.18
CA PHE A 138 -7.13 -8.40 -15.63
C PHE A 138 -8.23 -9.34 -16.06
N MET A 139 -8.65 -10.22 -15.19
CA MET A 139 -9.67 -11.19 -15.53
C MET A 139 -11.08 -10.66 -15.29
N ARG A 140 -11.23 -9.40 -14.97
CA ARG A 140 -12.54 -8.80 -14.75
C ARG A 140 -13.12 -8.16 -15.98
#